data_8b82322dbc830b51b1ec284c16de9fed
#
_entry.id   8b82322dbc830b51b1ec284c16de9fed
#
_cell.length_a   1.000
_cell.length_b   1.000
_cell.length_c   1.000
_cell.angle_alpha   90.00
_cell.angle_beta   90.00
_cell.angle_gamma   90.00
#
_symmetry.space_group_name_H-M   'P 1'
#
loop_
_entity.id
_entity.type
_entity.pdbx_description
1 polymer ?
#
loop_
_entity_poly.entity_id
_entity_poly.type
_entity_poly.pdbx_seq_one_letter_code
_entity_poly.pdbx_strand_id
1 'polypeptide(L)'
;MKSICVFAGSAKGARESYSKSAQDLGLAIANREFSMVYGGGSKGLMGIVADAALDGGAIVTGVITERLHDVEVGHNNLTSLEIVPSMHDRKARMAELSDAIISLPGGVGTWEEFFEALAWNQLGIYSKPIILFDVDGYYSKLFEFTQFSVEEGFLPETTQEELFISDSLNEIFNFINSFQERNTDDWFKRLGR
;
A
#
# COMPACT_ATOMS: atom_id res chain seq x y z
N MET A 1 7.59 -14.66 8.02
CA MET A 1 6.87 -13.48 8.52
C MET A 1 6.37 -12.72 7.31
N LYS A 2 5.07 -12.48 7.20
CA LYS A 2 4.52 -11.69 6.07
C LYS A 2 4.75 -10.20 6.31
N SER A 3 4.95 -9.46 5.23
CA SER A 3 5.24 -8.03 5.24
C SER A 3 4.17 -7.24 4.48
N ILE A 4 3.77 -6.09 5.01
CA ILE A 4 2.75 -5.22 4.40
C ILE A 4 3.41 -3.91 3.98
N CYS A 5 3.30 -3.58 2.68
CA CYS A 5 3.63 -2.24 2.20
C CYS A 5 2.46 -1.29 2.48
N VAL A 6 2.74 -0.13 3.07
CA VAL A 6 1.73 0.90 3.34
C VAL A 6 2.05 2.16 2.56
N PHE A 7 1.16 2.52 1.62
CA PHE A 7 1.15 3.83 0.99
C PHE A 7 0.24 4.77 1.77
N ALA A 8 0.68 5.98 2.05
CA ALA A 8 -0.06 6.92 2.90
C ALA A 8 0.30 8.37 2.58
N GLY A 9 -0.61 9.28 2.86
CA GLY A 9 -0.38 10.71 2.69
C GLY A 9 0.71 11.27 3.61
N SER A 10 1.55 12.18 3.09
CA SER A 10 2.47 13.02 3.87
C SER A 10 1.75 14.13 4.65
N ALA A 11 0.43 14.27 4.50
CA ALA A 11 -0.46 15.11 5.29
C ALA A 11 -1.43 14.26 6.11
N LYS A 12 -1.99 14.82 7.20
CA LYS A 12 -2.98 14.12 8.03
C LYS A 12 -4.40 14.12 7.44
N GLY A 13 -4.63 14.97 6.43
CA GLY A 13 -5.96 15.23 5.91
C GLY A 13 -6.80 16.12 6.84
N ALA A 14 -8.06 16.36 6.45
CA ALA A 14 -8.95 17.28 7.15
C ALA A 14 -9.76 16.63 8.29
N ARG A 15 -9.85 15.30 8.32
CA ARG A 15 -10.66 14.56 9.30
C ARG A 15 -9.77 13.83 10.30
N GLU A 16 -10.16 13.82 11.55
CA GLU A 16 -9.45 13.09 12.62
C GLU A 16 -9.48 11.58 12.41
N SER A 17 -10.53 11.07 11.78
CA SER A 17 -10.69 9.65 11.41
C SER A 17 -9.53 9.12 10.60
N TYR A 18 -8.92 9.90 9.71
CA TYR A 18 -7.76 9.47 8.93
C TYR A 18 -6.55 9.17 9.82
N SER A 19 -6.25 10.06 10.77
CA SER A 19 -5.15 9.84 11.73
C SER A 19 -5.43 8.64 12.64
N LYS A 20 -6.68 8.51 13.11
CA LYS A 20 -7.09 7.36 13.92
C LYS A 20 -6.97 6.05 13.16
N SER A 21 -7.45 5.99 11.93
CA SER A 21 -7.35 4.77 11.10
C SER A 21 -5.91 4.40 10.76
N ALA A 22 -5.03 5.38 10.56
CA ALA A 22 -3.60 5.13 10.38
C ALA A 22 -2.97 4.52 11.64
N GLN A 23 -3.32 5.04 12.82
CA GLN A 23 -2.88 4.47 14.10
C GLN A 23 -3.43 3.06 14.31
N ASP A 24 -4.72 2.85 14.08
CA ASP A 24 -5.38 1.55 14.23
C ASP A 24 -4.77 0.50 13.27
N LEU A 25 -4.42 0.90 12.03
CA LEU A 25 -3.74 0.03 11.06
C LEU A 25 -2.33 -0.37 11.57
N GLY A 26 -1.52 0.59 12.05
CA GLY A 26 -0.19 0.31 12.57
C GLY A 26 -0.21 -0.70 13.72
N LEU A 27 -1.11 -0.48 14.69
CA LEU A 27 -1.32 -1.42 15.80
C LEU A 27 -1.85 -2.79 15.31
N ALA A 28 -2.72 -2.79 14.30
CA ALA A 28 -3.26 -4.03 13.75
C ALA A 28 -2.20 -4.87 13.03
N ILE A 29 -1.25 -4.23 12.34
CA ILE A 29 -0.08 -4.86 11.71
C ILE A 29 0.77 -5.54 12.80
N ALA A 30 1.11 -4.81 13.85
CA ALA A 30 1.92 -5.32 14.95
C ALA A 30 1.23 -6.48 15.68
N ASN A 31 -0.03 -6.32 16.08
CA ASN A 31 -0.80 -7.33 16.83
C ASN A 31 -1.00 -8.64 16.05
N ARG A 32 -0.84 -8.61 14.72
CA ARG A 32 -0.92 -9.80 13.85
C ARG A 32 0.44 -10.33 13.42
N GLU A 33 1.50 -9.83 14.04
CA GLU A 33 2.88 -10.27 13.79
C GLU A 33 3.35 -10.08 12.33
N PHE A 34 2.81 -9.06 11.64
CA PHE A 34 3.33 -8.63 10.34
C PHE A 34 4.47 -7.63 10.54
N SER A 35 5.38 -7.58 9.56
CA SER A 35 6.28 -6.45 9.38
C SER A 35 5.64 -5.39 8.47
N MET A 36 6.13 -4.17 8.54
CA MET A 36 5.66 -3.06 7.69
C MET A 36 6.80 -2.50 6.85
N VAL A 37 6.50 -2.21 5.59
CA VAL A 37 7.36 -1.45 4.68
C VAL A 37 6.63 -0.20 4.25
N TYR A 38 7.31 0.94 4.15
CA TYR A 38 6.69 2.19 3.72
C TYR A 38 7.71 3.21 3.21
N GLY A 39 7.26 4.40 2.84
CA GLY A 39 8.09 5.44 2.24
C GLY A 39 9.11 6.15 3.13
N GLY A 40 9.27 5.74 4.39
CA GLY A 40 10.33 6.25 5.28
C GLY A 40 10.12 7.65 5.85
N GLY A 41 9.04 8.36 5.52
CA GLY A 41 8.75 9.71 6.01
C GLY A 41 8.13 9.72 7.41
N SER A 42 8.44 10.76 8.22
CA SER A 42 7.92 10.92 9.59
C SER A 42 6.66 11.79 9.67
N LYS A 43 6.19 12.35 8.55
CA LYS A 43 5.06 13.29 8.52
C LYS A 43 3.75 12.65 8.10
N GLY A 44 2.64 13.31 8.46
CA GLY A 44 1.29 12.94 8.02
C GLY A 44 0.85 11.56 8.50
N LEU A 45 0.09 10.86 7.66
CA LEU A 45 -0.38 9.51 7.95
C LEU A 45 0.77 8.48 7.88
N MET A 46 1.83 8.75 7.08
CA MET A 46 3.03 7.91 7.03
C MET A 46 3.68 7.78 8.41
N GLY A 47 3.96 8.90 9.08
CA GLY A 47 4.54 8.89 10.42
C GLY A 47 3.63 8.21 11.43
N ILE A 48 2.33 8.53 11.41
CA ILE A 48 1.37 7.98 12.38
C ILE A 48 1.29 6.45 12.29
N VAL A 49 1.19 5.89 11.09
CA VAL A 49 1.10 4.43 10.92
C VAL A 49 2.42 3.75 11.32
N ALA A 50 3.57 4.36 11.01
CA ALA A 50 4.88 3.85 11.36
C ALA A 50 5.11 3.86 12.87
N ASP A 51 4.83 4.98 13.55
CA ASP A 51 4.91 5.11 15.01
C ASP A 51 4.05 4.05 15.70
N ALA A 52 2.79 3.91 15.27
CA ALA A 52 1.86 2.94 15.86
C ALA A 52 2.30 1.48 15.66
N ALA A 53 2.88 1.15 14.50
CA ALA A 53 3.41 -0.18 14.24
C ALA A 53 4.64 -0.47 15.12
N LEU A 54 5.55 0.51 15.27
CA LEU A 54 6.71 0.41 16.15
C LEU A 54 6.31 0.28 17.64
N ASP A 55 5.37 1.10 18.09
CA ASP A 55 4.85 1.06 19.47
C ASP A 55 4.20 -0.31 19.79
N GLY A 56 3.59 -0.94 18.79
CA GLY A 56 3.06 -2.29 18.88
C GLY A 56 4.12 -3.40 18.78
N GLY A 57 5.38 -3.05 18.53
CA GLY A 57 6.50 -3.99 18.43
C GLY A 57 6.74 -4.60 17.05
N ALA A 58 6.13 -4.06 15.98
CA ALA A 58 6.39 -4.53 14.62
C ALA A 58 7.78 -4.12 14.12
N ILE A 59 8.34 -4.92 13.22
CA ILE A 59 9.51 -4.52 12.44
C ILE A 59 9.04 -3.56 11.35
N VAL A 60 9.61 -2.35 11.31
CA VAL A 60 9.25 -1.31 10.33
C VAL A 60 10.48 -0.93 9.51
N THR A 61 10.37 -1.11 8.19
CA THR A 61 11.39 -0.72 7.21
C THR A 61 10.91 0.46 6.38
N GLY A 62 11.64 1.56 6.43
CA GLY A 62 11.46 2.71 5.53
C GLY A 62 12.32 2.56 4.28
N VAL A 63 11.80 2.93 3.11
CA VAL A 63 12.58 3.04 1.88
C VAL A 63 12.43 4.47 1.33
N ILE A 64 13.53 5.21 1.23
CA ILE A 64 13.50 6.63 0.89
C ILE A 64 14.64 6.97 -0.08
N THR A 65 14.43 7.99 -0.91
CA THR A 65 15.54 8.55 -1.71
C THR A 65 16.30 9.61 -0.90
N GLU A 66 17.60 9.83 -1.21
CA GLU A 66 18.40 10.89 -0.56
C GLU A 66 17.66 12.23 -0.56
N ARG A 67 17.12 12.62 -1.72
CA ARG A 67 16.40 13.88 -1.87
C ARG A 67 15.17 14.01 -0.96
N LEU A 68 14.41 12.95 -0.80
CA LEU A 68 13.21 12.94 0.06
C LEU A 68 13.57 12.85 1.53
N HIS A 69 14.66 12.15 1.86
CA HIS A 69 15.17 12.09 3.23
C HIS A 69 15.43 13.50 3.80
N ASP A 70 16.02 14.38 2.99
CA ASP A 70 16.33 15.74 3.40
C ASP A 70 15.07 16.64 3.53
N VAL A 71 14.04 16.39 2.71
CA VAL A 71 12.82 17.21 2.64
C VAL A 71 11.71 16.69 3.57
N GLU A 72 11.50 15.39 3.62
CA GLU A 72 10.42 14.75 4.38
C GLU A 72 10.80 14.49 5.84
N VAL A 73 12.03 14.78 6.22
CA VAL A 73 12.62 14.41 7.51
C VAL A 73 12.43 12.90 7.72
N GLY A 74 13.40 12.12 7.26
CA GLY A 74 13.40 10.66 7.42
C GLY A 74 13.09 10.28 8.88
N HIS A 75 12.34 9.22 9.05
CA HIS A 75 11.91 8.77 10.37
C HIS A 75 13.10 8.16 11.13
N ASN A 76 13.48 8.77 12.27
CA ASN A 76 14.72 8.43 12.98
C ASN A 76 14.63 7.15 13.83
N ASN A 77 13.43 6.65 14.12
CA ASN A 77 13.21 5.54 15.07
C ASN A 77 12.83 4.22 14.40
N LEU A 78 13.00 4.10 13.07
CA LEU A 78 12.67 2.88 12.34
C LEU A 78 13.58 1.72 12.73
N THR A 79 13.08 0.50 12.58
CA THR A 79 13.90 -0.71 12.70
C THR A 79 15.00 -0.72 11.63
N SER A 80 14.65 -0.28 10.41
CA SER A 80 15.59 -0.13 9.27
C SER A 80 15.16 1.01 8.37
N LEU A 81 16.13 1.76 7.82
CA LEU A 81 15.93 2.77 6.78
C LEU A 81 16.87 2.49 5.63
N GLU A 82 16.31 2.18 4.46
CA GLU A 82 17.06 1.99 3.22
C GLU A 82 17.04 3.27 2.39
N ILE A 83 18.20 3.81 2.05
CA ILE A 83 18.34 4.96 1.17
C ILE A 83 18.66 4.44 -0.23
N VAL A 84 17.86 4.83 -1.21
CA VAL A 84 17.96 4.36 -2.59
C VAL A 84 18.14 5.53 -3.57
N PRO A 85 18.75 5.31 -4.75
CA PRO A 85 19.17 6.41 -5.63
C PRO A 85 18.01 7.09 -6.38
N SER A 86 16.90 6.37 -6.66
CA SER A 86 15.82 6.90 -7.47
C SER A 86 14.42 6.53 -6.94
N MET A 87 13.40 7.24 -7.43
CA MET A 87 12.00 6.91 -7.12
C MET A 87 11.58 5.53 -7.67
N HIS A 88 12.16 5.10 -8.80
CA HIS A 88 11.91 3.77 -9.34
C HIS A 88 12.47 2.69 -8.42
N ASP A 89 13.74 2.86 -7.98
CA ASP A 89 14.36 1.92 -7.03
C ASP A 89 13.60 1.86 -5.72
N ARG A 90 13.10 3.01 -5.23
CA ARG A 90 12.28 3.08 -4.02
C ARG A 90 11.02 2.23 -4.12
N LYS A 91 10.21 2.44 -5.16
CA LYS A 91 8.96 1.70 -5.36
C LYS A 91 9.21 0.22 -5.63
N ALA A 92 10.19 -0.11 -6.47
CA ALA A 92 10.59 -1.50 -6.71
C ALA A 92 11.02 -2.19 -5.42
N ARG A 93 11.82 -1.51 -4.58
CA ARG A 93 12.29 -2.07 -3.31
C ARG A 93 11.17 -2.25 -2.29
N MET A 94 10.25 -1.29 -2.19
CA MET A 94 9.06 -1.42 -1.33
C MET A 94 8.20 -2.61 -1.75
N ALA A 95 7.98 -2.78 -3.05
CA ALA A 95 7.26 -3.92 -3.60
C ALA A 95 7.99 -5.24 -3.34
N GLU A 96 9.30 -5.31 -3.55
CA GLU A 96 10.11 -6.52 -3.31
C GLU A 96 10.05 -6.99 -1.86
N LEU A 97 10.08 -6.05 -0.91
CA LEU A 97 10.08 -6.33 0.53
C LEU A 97 8.71 -6.71 1.11
N SER A 98 7.64 -6.69 0.32
CA SER A 98 6.27 -6.85 0.84
C SER A 98 5.49 -7.97 0.16
N ASP A 99 4.54 -8.56 0.91
CA ASP A 99 3.63 -9.62 0.46
C ASP A 99 2.22 -9.08 0.16
N ALA A 100 1.87 -7.89 0.67
CA ALA A 100 0.60 -7.23 0.48
C ALA A 100 0.78 -5.71 0.45
N ILE A 101 -0.16 -4.99 -0.15
CA ILE A 101 -0.12 -3.53 -0.29
C ILE A 101 -1.43 -2.94 0.24
N ILE A 102 -1.32 -1.98 1.18
CA ILE A 102 -2.46 -1.23 1.70
C ILE A 102 -2.24 0.26 1.44
N SER A 103 -3.23 0.91 0.83
CA SER A 103 -3.23 2.36 0.62
C SER A 103 -4.18 3.04 1.60
N LEU A 104 -3.62 3.81 2.54
CA LEU A 104 -4.34 4.79 3.36
C LEU A 104 -4.68 6.03 2.53
N PRO A 105 -5.63 6.89 2.96
CA PRO A 105 -5.87 8.17 2.32
C PRO A 105 -4.58 8.97 2.09
N GLY A 106 -4.46 9.54 0.88
CA GLY A 106 -3.27 10.30 0.50
C GLY A 106 -3.46 11.13 -0.76
N GLY A 107 -2.42 11.81 -1.19
CA GLY A 107 -2.41 12.64 -2.39
C GLY A 107 -1.85 11.92 -3.61
N VAL A 108 -1.36 12.73 -4.57
CA VAL A 108 -0.86 12.25 -5.87
C VAL A 108 0.23 11.18 -5.75
N GLY A 109 1.15 11.30 -4.78
CA GLY A 109 2.18 10.27 -4.58
C GLY A 109 1.58 8.92 -4.19
N THR A 110 0.60 8.92 -3.27
CA THR A 110 -0.10 7.70 -2.86
C THR A 110 -0.90 7.09 -4.01
N TRP A 111 -1.54 7.91 -4.84
CA TRP A 111 -2.27 7.44 -6.02
C TRP A 111 -1.32 6.86 -7.07
N GLU A 112 -0.20 7.50 -7.30
CA GLU A 112 0.81 7.04 -8.26
C GLU A 112 1.39 5.68 -7.83
N GLU A 113 1.76 5.53 -6.55
CA GLU A 113 2.23 4.27 -5.98
C GLU A 113 1.16 3.16 -6.08
N PHE A 114 -0.09 3.49 -5.79
CA PHE A 114 -1.23 2.56 -5.92
C PHE A 114 -1.45 2.10 -7.37
N PHE A 115 -1.50 3.03 -8.33
CA PHE A 115 -1.72 2.68 -9.73
C PHE A 115 -0.53 1.93 -10.34
N GLU A 116 0.68 2.23 -9.94
CA GLU A 116 1.85 1.44 -10.36
C GLU A 116 1.75 0.01 -9.82
N ALA A 117 1.38 -0.16 -8.55
CA ALA A 117 1.19 -1.48 -7.94
C ALA A 117 0.10 -2.28 -8.67
N LEU A 118 -1.03 -1.65 -9.00
CA LEU A 118 -2.12 -2.25 -9.75
C LEU A 118 -1.67 -2.65 -11.18
N ALA A 119 -0.92 -1.78 -11.85
CA ALA A 119 -0.38 -2.06 -13.18
C ALA A 119 0.63 -3.22 -13.16
N TRP A 120 1.48 -3.31 -12.14
CA TRP A 120 2.46 -4.39 -12.02
C TRP A 120 1.80 -5.74 -11.72
N ASN A 121 0.72 -5.77 -10.92
CA ASN A 121 -0.10 -6.98 -10.77
C ASN A 121 -0.71 -7.38 -12.11
N GLN A 122 -1.32 -6.42 -12.84
CA GLN A 122 -1.93 -6.69 -14.15
C GLN A 122 -0.92 -7.23 -15.15
N LEU A 123 0.31 -6.71 -15.15
CA LEU A 123 1.40 -7.16 -16.03
C LEU A 123 2.05 -8.47 -15.58
N GLY A 124 1.66 -9.00 -14.42
CA GLY A 124 2.23 -10.23 -13.88
C GLY A 124 3.68 -10.10 -13.39
N ILE A 125 4.13 -8.88 -13.06
CA ILE A 125 5.44 -8.66 -12.44
C ILE A 125 5.46 -9.27 -11.04
N TYR A 126 4.32 -9.22 -10.35
CA TYR A 126 4.03 -9.96 -9.13
C TYR A 126 2.51 -10.27 -9.05
N SER A 127 2.09 -11.04 -8.06
CA SER A 127 0.69 -11.23 -7.70
C SER A 127 0.55 -11.00 -6.20
N LYS A 128 -0.01 -9.84 -5.82
CA LYS A 128 -0.17 -9.42 -4.42
C LYS A 128 -1.56 -8.85 -4.18
N PRO A 129 -2.16 -9.05 -2.99
CA PRO A 129 -3.38 -8.35 -2.64
C PRO A 129 -3.14 -6.84 -2.57
N ILE A 130 -3.96 -6.06 -3.28
CA ILE A 130 -3.90 -4.60 -3.29
C ILE A 130 -5.18 -4.08 -2.64
N ILE A 131 -5.02 -3.30 -1.57
CA ILE A 131 -6.10 -2.87 -0.71
C ILE A 131 -6.19 -1.34 -0.68
N LEU A 132 -7.40 -0.81 -0.88
CA LEU A 132 -7.77 0.55 -0.54
C LEU A 132 -8.45 0.56 0.82
N PHE A 133 -7.81 1.15 1.84
CA PHE A 133 -8.43 1.34 3.15
C PHE A 133 -9.35 2.56 3.08
N ASP A 134 -10.65 2.33 2.91
CA ASP A 134 -11.67 3.31 2.55
C ASP A 134 -12.20 4.10 3.75
N VAL A 135 -11.31 4.77 4.46
CA VAL A 135 -11.68 5.57 5.62
C VAL A 135 -12.67 6.68 5.22
N ASP A 136 -13.86 6.64 5.78
CA ASP A 136 -14.96 7.58 5.51
C ASP A 136 -15.31 7.71 4.00
N GLY A 137 -15.15 6.65 3.22
CA GLY A 137 -15.49 6.66 1.80
C GLY A 137 -14.49 7.44 0.93
N TYR A 138 -13.24 7.61 1.40
CA TYR A 138 -12.23 8.37 0.67
C TYR A 138 -11.94 7.82 -0.72
N TYR A 139 -11.91 6.49 -0.85
CA TYR A 139 -11.60 5.78 -2.08
C TYR A 139 -12.83 5.25 -2.84
N SER A 140 -14.05 5.39 -2.30
CA SER A 140 -15.27 4.84 -2.91
C SER A 140 -15.42 5.26 -4.39
N LYS A 141 -15.22 6.55 -4.70
CA LYS A 141 -15.32 7.04 -6.10
C LYS A 141 -14.21 6.52 -7.02
N LEU A 142 -13.03 6.29 -6.48
CA LEU A 142 -11.94 5.70 -7.24
C LEU A 142 -12.25 4.23 -7.56
N PHE A 143 -12.79 3.50 -6.59
CA PHE A 143 -13.20 2.12 -6.79
C PHE A 143 -14.36 2.00 -7.78
N GLU A 144 -15.38 2.86 -7.71
CA GLU A 144 -16.44 2.98 -8.71
C GLU A 144 -15.87 3.23 -10.12
N PHE A 145 -14.85 4.11 -10.24
CA PHE A 145 -14.18 4.36 -11.51
C PHE A 145 -13.45 3.12 -12.05
N THR A 146 -12.81 2.32 -11.18
CA THR A 146 -12.16 1.07 -11.64
C THR A 146 -13.20 0.04 -12.10
N GLN A 147 -14.36 -0.07 -11.44
CA GLN A 147 -15.47 -0.92 -11.87
C GLN A 147 -16.02 -0.46 -13.24
N PHE A 148 -16.27 0.83 -13.40
CA PHE A 148 -16.68 1.40 -14.70
C PHE A 148 -15.65 1.12 -15.79
N SER A 149 -14.35 1.15 -15.50
CA SER A 149 -13.30 0.83 -16.45
C SER A 149 -13.32 -0.65 -16.89
N VAL A 150 -13.80 -1.56 -16.03
CA VAL A 150 -14.05 -2.96 -16.40
C VAL A 150 -15.24 -3.06 -17.33
N GLU A 151 -16.35 -2.39 -17.02
CA GLU A 151 -17.57 -2.36 -17.86
C GLU A 151 -17.28 -1.82 -19.26
N GLU A 152 -16.44 -0.78 -19.38
CA GLU A 152 -15.99 -0.19 -20.63
C GLU A 152 -14.88 -1.01 -21.35
N GLY A 153 -14.42 -2.11 -20.75
CA GLY A 153 -13.44 -3.01 -21.34
C GLY A 153 -11.98 -2.54 -21.30
N PHE A 154 -11.66 -1.48 -20.58
CA PHE A 154 -10.29 -0.97 -20.43
C PHE A 154 -9.52 -1.67 -19.31
N LEU A 155 -10.19 -2.12 -18.26
CA LEU A 155 -9.59 -2.85 -17.15
C LEU A 155 -10.08 -4.31 -17.17
N PRO A 156 -9.20 -5.32 -17.09
CA PRO A 156 -9.61 -6.72 -16.97
C PRO A 156 -10.32 -7.00 -15.62
N GLU A 157 -11.38 -7.81 -15.63
CA GLU A 157 -12.06 -8.28 -14.41
C GLU A 157 -11.08 -8.85 -13.39
N THR A 158 -10.12 -9.64 -13.86
CA THR A 158 -9.09 -10.25 -13.01
C THR A 158 -8.22 -9.25 -12.28
N THR A 159 -8.01 -8.05 -12.83
CA THR A 159 -7.30 -6.95 -12.13
C THR A 159 -8.18 -6.36 -11.05
N GLN A 160 -9.49 -6.24 -11.31
CA GLN A 160 -10.46 -5.78 -10.32
C GLN A 160 -10.61 -6.76 -9.15
N GLU A 161 -10.55 -8.07 -9.38
CA GLU A 161 -10.62 -9.11 -8.35
C GLU A 161 -9.44 -9.06 -7.35
N GLU A 162 -8.29 -8.54 -7.75
CA GLU A 162 -7.12 -8.36 -6.90
C GLU A 162 -7.17 -7.06 -6.08
N LEU A 163 -8.05 -6.13 -6.48
CA LEU A 163 -8.27 -4.88 -5.78
C LEU A 163 -9.39 -5.03 -4.76
N PHE A 164 -9.05 -4.88 -3.49
CA PHE A 164 -10.00 -4.95 -2.40
C PHE A 164 -10.20 -3.57 -1.76
N ILE A 165 -11.44 -3.23 -1.44
CA ILE A 165 -11.79 -1.99 -0.74
C ILE A 165 -12.61 -2.32 0.51
N SER A 166 -12.22 -1.78 1.66
CA SER A 166 -12.97 -1.90 2.91
C SER A 166 -12.55 -0.82 3.91
N ASP A 167 -13.45 -0.44 4.79
CA ASP A 167 -13.21 0.39 5.99
C ASP A 167 -12.95 -0.47 7.24
N SER A 168 -13.02 -1.80 7.11
CA SER A 168 -12.84 -2.77 8.19
C SER A 168 -11.46 -3.43 8.16
N LEU A 169 -10.64 -3.18 9.19
CA LEU A 169 -9.35 -3.85 9.34
C LEU A 169 -9.49 -5.38 9.37
N ASN A 170 -10.55 -5.93 9.97
CA ASN A 170 -10.74 -7.37 10.00
C ASN A 170 -10.98 -7.95 8.60
N GLU A 171 -11.77 -7.28 7.76
CA GLU A 171 -11.99 -7.69 6.38
C GLU A 171 -10.72 -7.58 5.56
N ILE A 172 -9.95 -6.50 5.71
CA ILE A 172 -8.65 -6.28 5.06
C ILE A 172 -7.68 -7.44 5.37
N PHE A 173 -7.50 -7.77 6.64
CA PHE A 173 -6.58 -8.85 7.01
C PHE A 173 -7.10 -10.25 6.64
N ASN A 174 -8.42 -10.46 6.65
CA ASN A 174 -9.01 -11.70 6.13
C ASN A 174 -8.74 -11.85 4.63
N PHE A 175 -8.89 -10.78 3.85
CA PHE A 175 -8.57 -10.77 2.43
C PHE A 175 -7.09 -11.11 2.20
N ILE A 176 -6.16 -10.45 2.90
CA ILE A 176 -4.71 -10.73 2.80
C ILE A 176 -4.40 -12.21 3.10
N ASN A 177 -5.04 -12.79 4.12
CA ASN A 177 -4.78 -14.17 4.52
C ASN A 177 -5.39 -15.21 3.58
N SER A 178 -6.49 -14.87 2.89
CA SER A 178 -7.18 -15.76 1.95
C SER A 178 -6.71 -15.60 0.50
N PHE A 179 -5.89 -14.58 0.22
CA PHE A 179 -5.43 -14.28 -1.14
C PHE A 179 -4.64 -15.45 -1.74
N GLN A 180 -4.98 -15.80 -2.96
CA GLN A 180 -4.29 -16.82 -3.76
C GLN A 180 -3.52 -16.14 -4.88
N GLU A 181 -2.23 -16.43 -4.98
CA GLU A 181 -1.41 -15.93 -6.07
C GLU A 181 -1.96 -16.40 -7.42
N ARG A 182 -2.04 -15.48 -8.38
CA ARG A 182 -2.46 -15.79 -9.74
C ARG A 182 -1.30 -16.34 -10.55
N ASN A 183 -1.60 -17.24 -11.48
CA ASN A 183 -0.65 -17.57 -12.53
C ASN A 183 -0.53 -16.38 -13.50
N THR A 184 0.62 -15.73 -13.50
CA THR A 184 0.91 -14.52 -14.29
C THR A 184 0.93 -14.73 -15.81
N ASP A 185 0.95 -15.98 -16.29
CA ASP A 185 0.92 -16.32 -17.74
C ASP A 185 -0.38 -15.92 -18.43
N ASP A 186 -1.46 -15.64 -17.70
CA ASP A 186 -2.77 -15.34 -18.28
C ASP A 186 -2.83 -13.96 -18.97
N TRP A 187 -2.03 -13.00 -18.54
CA TRP A 187 -1.92 -11.71 -19.22
C TRP A 187 -1.36 -11.85 -20.64
N PHE A 188 -0.28 -12.62 -20.79
CA PHE A 188 0.34 -12.84 -22.11
C PHE A 188 -0.56 -13.61 -23.06
N LYS A 189 -1.36 -14.55 -22.57
CA LYS A 189 -2.37 -15.28 -23.39
C LYS A 189 -3.44 -14.33 -23.95
N ARG A 190 -3.86 -13.29 -23.21
CA ARG A 190 -4.83 -12.29 -23.69
C ARG A 190 -4.27 -11.40 -24.81
N LEU A 191 -2.96 -11.20 -24.86
CA LEU A 191 -2.29 -10.47 -25.93
C LEU A 191 -2.08 -11.34 -27.20
N GLY A 192 -2.58 -12.59 -27.24
CA GLY A 192 -2.46 -13.49 -28.38
C GLY A 192 -1.02 -14.00 -28.60
N ARG A 193 -0.24 -14.12 -27.53
CA ARG A 193 1.15 -14.64 -27.54
C ARG A 193 1.28 -15.91 -26.73
#